data_976b13185450b370a9e6db08eec880f5
#
_entry.id   976b13185450b370a9e6db08eec880f5
#
_cell.length_a   1.000
_cell.length_b   1.000
_cell.length_c   1.000
_cell.angle_alpha   90.00
_cell.angle_beta   90.00
_cell.angle_gamma   90.00
#
_symmetry.space_group_name_H-M   'P 1'
#
loop_
_entity.id
_entity.type
_entity.pdbx_description
1 polymer ?
#
loop_
_entity_poly.entity_id
_entity_poly.type
_entity_poly.pdbx_seq_one_letter_code
_entity_poly.pdbx_strand_id
1 'polypeptide(L)'
;MQSKLRNIGLIAVGAVAGVLISLNFQAIADRATRSSLPIEELRAFTEVFGAIKANYVEPVEDKKLITEAINGMLTGLDPHSAYLDQEAFRDLQVGTQGQFGGLGIEVGMEDGFVKVISPIEDTPAFKAGVKPGDLIIKLDDTPVKGMTLNDAVKKMRGKPNTSIILTISRKGESAPLVIQLTRAVIKVQSVKSKVIEPGYAWVRVSQFQESTPESMVKHIDGLFKQGPVKGLVLDLRNDPGGLLHGAVAVSSAFLPAKTLIVSTDGRAEDARKKFFANPEDYARGSRSEDVLKSLPAAVKTVPMVVLVNGGSASASEIVAGALQDHKRATVIGTQTFGKGSVQTIMPLGNNTAIKLTTARYYTPGGRSIQARGITPDIVVEDPSDAQARVREADLTRHLENAQKDAKSGATPRAKPAAPTPPADQKPTEMGSKDDFQLQQAIAFLKGEPVKQPPTVAATKPAPAPAN
;
A
#
# COMPACT_ATOMS: atom_id res chain seq x y z
N MET A 1 -50.16 -16.14 -58.69
CA MET A 1 -50.07 -16.56 -57.25
C MET A 1 -48.70 -16.27 -56.64
N GLN A 2 -47.61 -16.46 -57.36
CA GLN A 2 -46.23 -16.26 -56.85
C GLN A 2 -45.87 -14.82 -56.44
N SER A 3 -46.41 -13.78 -57.12
CA SER A 3 -46.11 -12.37 -56.77
C SER A 3 -46.71 -11.92 -55.41
N LYS A 4 -47.89 -12.44 -55.07
CA LYS A 4 -48.54 -12.13 -53.78
C LYS A 4 -47.79 -12.77 -52.58
N LEU A 5 -47.29 -13.99 -52.74
CA LEU A 5 -46.52 -14.65 -51.76
C LEU A 5 -45.13 -13.93 -51.47
N ARG A 6 -44.48 -13.43 -52.53
CA ARG A 6 -43.23 -12.67 -52.43
C ARG A 6 -43.43 -11.34 -51.71
N ASN A 7 -44.55 -10.66 -51.99
CA ASN A 7 -44.85 -9.39 -51.28
C ASN A 7 -45.22 -9.59 -49.82
N ILE A 8 -45.92 -10.67 -49.47
CA ILE A 8 -46.18 -11.04 -48.06
C ILE A 8 -44.89 -11.39 -47.33
N GLY A 9 -43.96 -12.12 -47.97
CA GLY A 9 -42.65 -12.42 -47.42
C GLY A 9 -41.81 -11.16 -47.13
N LEU A 10 -41.79 -10.18 -48.04
CA LEU A 10 -41.08 -8.92 -47.86
C LEU A 10 -41.68 -8.05 -46.74
N ILE A 11 -43.00 -8.04 -46.58
CA ILE A 11 -43.69 -7.33 -45.51
C ILE A 11 -43.36 -8.00 -44.15
N ALA A 12 -43.35 -9.33 -44.09
CA ALA A 12 -42.99 -10.06 -42.85
C ALA A 12 -41.53 -9.82 -42.44
N VAL A 13 -40.59 -9.84 -43.42
CA VAL A 13 -39.16 -9.51 -43.13
C VAL A 13 -39.01 -8.07 -42.68
N GLY A 14 -39.69 -7.12 -43.31
CA GLY A 14 -39.70 -5.70 -42.91
C GLY A 14 -40.27 -5.48 -41.51
N ALA A 15 -41.34 -6.19 -41.15
CA ALA A 15 -41.91 -6.13 -39.81
C ALA A 15 -40.98 -6.70 -38.75
N VAL A 16 -40.35 -7.84 -38.99
CA VAL A 16 -39.35 -8.45 -38.09
C VAL A 16 -38.11 -7.55 -37.92
N ALA A 17 -37.61 -7.00 -39.04
CA ALA A 17 -36.48 -6.06 -38.98
C ALA A 17 -36.86 -4.77 -38.22
N GLY A 18 -38.07 -4.23 -38.42
CA GLY A 18 -38.56 -3.07 -37.68
C GLY A 18 -38.67 -3.31 -36.16
N VAL A 19 -39.17 -4.49 -35.76
CA VAL A 19 -39.22 -4.89 -34.34
C VAL A 19 -37.83 -5.05 -33.75
N LEU A 20 -36.90 -5.68 -34.44
CA LEU A 20 -35.53 -5.84 -33.99
C LEU A 20 -34.78 -4.50 -33.86
N ILE A 21 -34.99 -3.59 -34.79
CA ILE A 21 -34.43 -2.23 -34.71
C ILE A 21 -35.07 -1.46 -33.54
N SER A 22 -36.38 -1.55 -33.34
CA SER A 22 -37.10 -0.89 -32.24
C SER A 22 -36.62 -1.40 -30.88
N LEU A 23 -36.43 -2.72 -30.72
CA LEU A 23 -35.91 -3.32 -29.47
C LEU A 23 -34.45 -2.91 -29.19
N ASN A 24 -33.61 -2.79 -30.22
CA ASN A 24 -32.27 -2.28 -30.08
C ASN A 24 -32.21 -0.79 -29.73
N PHE A 25 -33.16 0.01 -30.31
CA PHE A 25 -33.26 1.43 -29.96
C PHE A 25 -33.69 1.67 -28.53
N GLN A 26 -34.59 0.86 -27.95
CA GLN A 26 -34.93 0.92 -26.53
C GLN A 26 -33.77 0.56 -25.66
N ALA A 27 -32.99 -0.48 -25.99
CA ALA A 27 -31.79 -0.87 -25.24
C ALA A 27 -30.69 0.20 -25.30
N ILE A 28 -30.57 0.95 -26.40
CA ILE A 28 -29.63 2.08 -26.53
C ILE A 28 -30.16 3.31 -25.75
N ALA A 29 -31.47 3.58 -25.82
CA ALA A 29 -32.12 4.67 -25.07
C ALA A 29 -32.04 4.44 -23.55
N ASP A 30 -32.24 3.22 -23.05
CA ASP A 30 -32.08 2.86 -21.64
C ASP A 30 -30.63 2.97 -21.16
N ARG A 31 -29.65 2.76 -22.03
CA ARG A 31 -28.23 3.06 -21.72
C ARG A 31 -27.95 4.56 -21.67
N ALA A 32 -28.55 5.34 -22.57
CA ALA A 32 -28.39 6.79 -22.60
C ALA A 32 -29.07 7.50 -21.42
N THR A 33 -30.20 6.98 -20.91
CA THR A 33 -30.89 7.54 -19.74
C THR A 33 -30.16 7.27 -18.42
N ARG A 34 -29.20 6.35 -18.39
CA ARG A 34 -28.39 6.10 -17.16
C ARG A 34 -27.25 7.11 -16.94
N SER A 35 -27.02 8.06 -17.83
CA SER A 35 -26.06 9.16 -17.65
C SER A 35 -26.56 10.46 -18.28
N SER A 36 -27.73 10.93 -17.85
CA SER A 36 -28.09 12.33 -18.13
C SER A 36 -27.08 13.22 -17.42
N LEU A 37 -26.28 13.98 -18.19
CA LEU A 37 -25.39 14.96 -17.62
C LEU A 37 -26.23 15.97 -16.81
N PRO A 38 -25.82 16.32 -15.58
CA PRO A 38 -26.52 17.29 -14.74
C PRO A 38 -26.23 18.70 -15.28
N ILE A 39 -27.00 19.12 -16.30
CA ILE A 39 -26.70 20.35 -17.07
C ILE A 39 -26.83 21.60 -16.23
N GLU A 40 -27.79 21.64 -15.28
CA GLU A 40 -27.97 22.79 -14.39
C GLU A 40 -26.80 22.94 -13.44
N GLU A 41 -26.32 21.85 -12.85
CA GLU A 41 -25.16 21.81 -11.96
C GLU A 41 -23.86 22.14 -12.71
N LEU A 42 -23.72 21.67 -13.94
CA LEU A 42 -22.59 22.03 -14.81
C LEU A 42 -22.62 23.52 -15.20
N ARG A 43 -23.79 24.12 -15.39
CA ARG A 43 -23.93 25.56 -15.64
C ARG A 43 -23.50 26.33 -14.39
N ALA A 44 -24.00 25.97 -13.20
CA ALA A 44 -23.59 26.59 -11.94
C ALA A 44 -22.08 26.48 -11.71
N PHE A 45 -21.48 25.31 -11.99
CA PHE A 45 -20.02 25.12 -11.94
C PHE A 45 -19.29 26.10 -12.88
N THR A 46 -19.77 26.27 -14.11
CA THR A 46 -19.15 27.17 -15.10
C THR A 46 -19.27 28.64 -14.68
N GLU A 47 -20.40 29.03 -14.10
CA GLU A 47 -20.61 30.39 -13.57
C GLU A 47 -19.66 30.70 -12.42
N VAL A 48 -19.49 29.77 -11.46
CA VAL A 48 -18.52 29.90 -10.36
C VAL A 48 -17.09 29.98 -10.90
N PHE A 49 -16.72 29.13 -11.85
CA PHE A 49 -15.42 29.17 -12.49
C PHE A 49 -15.13 30.55 -13.13
N GLY A 50 -16.10 31.08 -13.89
CA GLY A 50 -16.00 32.40 -14.52
C GLY A 50 -15.91 33.54 -13.48
N ALA A 51 -16.71 33.48 -12.42
CA ALA A 51 -16.68 34.46 -11.35
C ALA A 51 -15.32 34.50 -10.61
N ILE A 52 -14.72 33.35 -10.34
CA ILE A 52 -13.37 33.26 -9.75
C ILE A 52 -12.35 33.94 -10.66
N LYS A 53 -12.36 33.59 -11.95
CA LYS A 53 -11.42 34.16 -12.93
C LYS A 53 -11.55 35.70 -13.08
N ALA A 54 -12.76 36.17 -13.00
CA ALA A 54 -13.02 37.63 -13.17
C ALA A 54 -12.73 38.46 -11.91
N ASN A 55 -12.94 37.90 -10.72
CA ASN A 55 -13.02 38.69 -9.50
C ASN A 55 -12.01 38.31 -8.41
N TYR A 56 -11.30 37.15 -8.53
CA TYR A 56 -10.31 36.79 -7.52
C TYR A 56 -9.14 37.79 -7.53
N VAL A 57 -8.60 38.07 -6.36
CA VAL A 57 -7.57 39.12 -6.14
C VAL A 57 -6.28 38.89 -6.96
N GLU A 58 -5.97 37.65 -7.30
CA GLU A 58 -4.79 37.29 -8.08
C GLU A 58 -5.20 36.48 -9.34
N PRO A 59 -4.43 36.58 -10.45
CA PRO A 59 -4.66 35.74 -11.62
C PRO A 59 -4.55 34.27 -11.27
N VAL A 60 -5.53 33.44 -11.68
CA VAL A 60 -5.51 31.98 -11.45
C VAL A 60 -5.54 31.27 -12.82
N GLU A 61 -4.66 30.27 -12.97
CA GLU A 61 -4.59 29.44 -14.16
C GLU A 61 -5.79 28.47 -14.25
N ASP A 62 -6.37 28.33 -15.43
CA ASP A 62 -7.49 27.44 -15.71
C ASP A 62 -7.19 25.99 -15.29
N LYS A 63 -5.99 25.52 -15.65
CA LYS A 63 -5.54 24.16 -15.31
C LYS A 63 -5.56 23.93 -13.81
N LYS A 64 -5.11 24.89 -13.01
CA LYS A 64 -5.10 24.81 -11.55
C LYS A 64 -6.53 24.71 -11.00
N LEU A 65 -7.44 25.58 -11.43
CA LEU A 65 -8.84 25.56 -10.98
C LEU A 65 -9.53 24.25 -11.31
N ILE A 66 -9.35 23.72 -12.53
CA ILE A 66 -9.94 22.44 -12.95
C ILE A 66 -9.35 21.28 -12.14
N THR A 67 -8.03 21.26 -11.94
CA THR A 67 -7.37 20.21 -11.15
C THR A 67 -7.89 20.19 -9.71
N GLU A 68 -8.02 21.37 -9.07
CA GLU A 68 -8.56 21.47 -7.71
C GLU A 68 -10.04 21.08 -7.63
N ALA A 69 -10.84 21.40 -8.64
CA ALA A 69 -12.22 20.96 -8.71
C ALA A 69 -12.33 19.43 -8.81
N ILE A 70 -11.52 18.78 -9.66
CA ILE A 70 -11.45 17.33 -9.76
C ILE A 70 -10.99 16.71 -8.44
N ASN A 71 -9.96 17.26 -7.80
CA ASN A 71 -9.50 16.84 -6.49
C ASN A 71 -10.60 16.95 -5.44
N GLY A 72 -11.35 18.07 -5.43
CA GLY A 72 -12.47 18.28 -4.52
C GLY A 72 -13.56 17.23 -4.66
N MET A 73 -13.93 16.86 -5.88
CA MET A 73 -14.89 15.78 -6.14
C MET A 73 -14.43 14.45 -5.55
N LEU A 74 -13.18 14.09 -5.74
CA LEU A 74 -12.63 12.78 -5.32
C LEU A 74 -12.40 12.73 -3.82
N THR A 75 -11.76 13.73 -3.23
CA THR A 75 -11.53 13.82 -1.79
C THR A 75 -12.81 14.01 -0.98
N GLY A 76 -13.88 14.44 -1.65
CA GLY A 76 -15.24 14.50 -1.10
C GLY A 76 -15.87 13.13 -0.86
N LEU A 77 -15.40 12.07 -1.54
CA LEU A 77 -15.96 10.72 -1.46
C LEU A 77 -15.39 9.94 -0.26
N ASP A 78 -14.07 9.86 -0.17
CA ASP A 78 -13.34 9.12 0.84
C ASP A 78 -11.86 9.57 0.90
N PRO A 79 -11.08 9.21 1.95
CA PRO A 79 -9.70 9.66 2.10
C PRO A 79 -8.69 8.98 1.16
N HIS A 80 -9.11 8.00 0.38
CA HIS A 80 -8.22 7.22 -0.50
C HIS A 80 -8.41 7.51 -1.98
N SER A 81 -9.55 8.09 -2.36
CA SER A 81 -9.82 8.51 -3.74
C SER A 81 -9.08 9.81 -4.04
N ALA A 82 -8.38 9.88 -5.18
CA ALA A 82 -7.58 11.02 -5.57
C ALA A 82 -7.41 11.13 -7.09
N TYR A 83 -7.24 12.35 -7.56
CA TYR A 83 -6.70 12.59 -8.89
C TYR A 83 -5.18 12.46 -8.87
N LEU A 84 -4.65 11.77 -9.82
CA LEU A 84 -3.21 11.58 -10.01
C LEU A 84 -2.79 12.38 -11.23
N ASP A 85 -2.09 13.47 -11.02
CA ASP A 85 -1.40 14.16 -12.08
C ASP A 85 -0.26 13.29 -12.65
N GLN A 86 0.47 13.78 -13.64
CA GLN A 86 1.52 13.00 -14.30
C GLN A 86 2.60 12.51 -13.33
N GLU A 87 2.95 13.34 -12.34
CA GLU A 87 3.95 13.02 -11.34
C GLU A 87 3.44 11.99 -10.34
N ALA A 88 2.29 12.24 -9.72
CA ALA A 88 1.68 11.32 -8.77
C ALA A 88 1.34 9.95 -9.40
N PHE A 89 0.91 9.93 -10.66
CA PHE A 89 0.66 8.68 -11.38
C PHE A 89 1.95 7.90 -11.64
N ARG A 90 3.02 8.59 -12.03
CA ARG A 90 4.34 7.99 -12.20
C ARG A 90 4.89 7.46 -10.88
N ASP A 91 4.77 8.23 -9.78
CA ASP A 91 5.23 7.81 -8.47
C ASP A 91 4.47 6.58 -7.97
N LEU A 92 3.17 6.51 -8.21
CA LEU A 92 2.36 5.32 -7.93
C LEU A 92 2.86 4.10 -8.72
N GLN A 93 3.13 4.25 -10.02
CA GLN A 93 3.66 3.18 -10.86
C GLN A 93 5.03 2.69 -10.35
N VAL A 94 5.91 3.63 -10.00
CA VAL A 94 7.22 3.33 -9.41
C VAL A 94 7.08 2.57 -8.11
N GLY A 95 6.18 3.03 -7.22
CA GLY A 95 5.93 2.37 -5.93
C GLY A 95 5.40 0.95 -6.08
N THR A 96 4.49 0.71 -7.03
CA THR A 96 3.91 -0.61 -7.29
C THR A 96 4.87 -1.56 -7.99
N GLN A 97 5.69 -1.07 -8.90
CA GLN A 97 6.73 -1.86 -9.56
C GLN A 97 7.89 -2.20 -8.62
N GLY A 98 8.09 -1.42 -7.56
CA GLY A 98 9.20 -1.59 -6.62
C GLY A 98 10.57 -1.27 -7.23
N GLN A 99 10.60 -0.46 -8.28
CA GLN A 99 11.84 -0.06 -8.93
C GLN A 99 11.72 1.36 -9.50
N PHE A 100 12.80 2.11 -9.43
CA PHE A 100 12.86 3.48 -9.97
C PHE A 100 14.23 3.82 -10.50
N GLY A 101 14.30 4.77 -11.41
CA GLY A 101 15.55 5.33 -11.88
C GLY A 101 16.14 6.30 -10.85
N GLY A 102 17.35 6.02 -10.37
CA GLY A 102 17.98 6.83 -9.33
C GLY A 102 19.41 6.39 -9.01
N LEU A 103 19.88 6.80 -7.82
CA LEU A 103 21.26 6.60 -7.39
C LEU A 103 21.42 5.46 -6.38
N GLY A 104 20.32 5.07 -5.69
CA GLY A 104 20.35 4.05 -4.64
C GLY A 104 20.90 4.58 -3.32
N ILE A 105 20.35 5.68 -2.83
CA ILE A 105 20.72 6.29 -1.55
C ILE A 105 19.48 6.47 -0.70
N GLU A 106 19.56 6.04 0.53
CA GLU A 106 18.61 6.41 1.57
C GLU A 106 19.06 7.74 2.17
N VAL A 107 18.16 8.73 2.22
CA VAL A 107 18.51 10.11 2.59
C VAL A 107 17.53 10.69 3.61
N GLY A 108 18.03 11.63 4.39
CA GLY A 108 17.28 12.47 5.32
C GLY A 108 17.71 13.93 5.21
N MET A 109 17.20 14.79 6.10
CA MET A 109 17.65 16.18 6.22
C MET A 109 18.43 16.37 7.52
N GLU A 110 19.55 17.10 7.44
CA GLU A 110 20.34 17.54 8.59
C GLU A 110 20.91 18.93 8.30
N ASP A 111 20.63 19.91 9.16
CA ASP A 111 21.11 21.30 9.06
C ASP A 111 20.85 21.98 7.71
N GLY A 112 19.74 21.66 7.06
CA GLY A 112 19.34 22.20 5.77
C GLY A 112 20.05 21.58 4.56
N PHE A 113 20.78 20.47 4.77
CA PHE A 113 21.41 19.66 3.73
C PHE A 113 20.80 18.25 3.66
N VAL A 114 20.98 17.59 2.53
CA VAL A 114 20.57 16.20 2.38
C VAL A 114 21.67 15.29 2.93
N LYS A 115 21.37 14.60 4.04
CA LYS A 115 22.26 13.63 4.67
C LYS A 115 22.06 12.24 4.08
N VAL A 116 23.14 11.60 3.70
CA VAL A 116 23.16 10.17 3.36
C VAL A 116 22.99 9.36 4.64
N ILE A 117 21.87 8.63 4.77
CA ILE A 117 21.65 7.66 5.83
C ILE A 117 22.43 6.39 5.50
N SER A 118 22.22 5.84 4.30
CA SER A 118 22.94 4.69 3.79
C SER A 118 22.87 4.62 2.26
N PRO A 119 23.98 4.32 1.57
CA PRO A 119 23.92 3.86 0.20
C PRO A 119 23.43 2.40 0.16
N ILE A 120 22.57 2.08 -0.81
CA ILE A 120 22.06 0.73 -1.03
C ILE A 120 23.13 -0.08 -1.76
N GLU A 121 23.42 -1.29 -1.29
CA GLU A 121 24.41 -2.19 -1.92
C GLU A 121 24.13 -2.39 -3.42
N ASP A 122 25.17 -2.59 -4.19
CA ASP A 122 25.15 -2.80 -5.64
C ASP A 122 24.62 -1.64 -6.50
N THR A 123 24.27 -0.50 -5.90
CA THR A 123 23.77 0.68 -6.61
C THR A 123 24.88 1.62 -7.08
N PRO A 124 24.59 2.58 -7.99
CA PRO A 124 25.58 3.56 -8.44
C PRO A 124 26.29 4.31 -7.32
N ALA A 125 25.53 4.76 -6.29
CA ALA A 125 26.10 5.50 -5.19
C ALA A 125 27.04 4.65 -4.34
N PHE A 126 26.68 3.40 -4.06
CA PHE A 126 27.51 2.45 -3.33
C PHE A 126 28.84 2.21 -4.07
N LYS A 127 28.76 1.93 -5.38
CA LYS A 127 29.93 1.67 -6.23
C LYS A 127 30.85 2.87 -6.37
N ALA A 128 30.30 4.09 -6.31
CA ALA A 128 31.06 5.33 -6.37
C ALA A 128 31.64 5.76 -5.01
N GLY A 129 31.43 4.98 -3.94
CA GLY A 129 32.01 5.24 -2.63
C GLY A 129 31.31 6.34 -1.83
N VAL A 130 30.02 6.59 -2.07
CA VAL A 130 29.17 7.39 -1.18
C VAL A 130 29.05 6.65 0.16
N LYS A 131 29.15 7.38 1.28
CA LYS A 131 29.20 6.80 2.62
C LYS A 131 28.06 7.31 3.52
N PRO A 132 27.64 6.54 4.52
CA PRO A 132 26.76 7.03 5.58
C PRO A 132 27.35 8.28 6.25
N GLY A 133 26.51 9.28 6.50
CA GLY A 133 26.92 10.56 7.10
C GLY A 133 27.42 11.62 6.11
N ASP A 134 27.57 11.31 4.82
CA ASP A 134 27.87 12.32 3.80
C ASP A 134 26.73 13.35 3.73
N LEU A 135 27.09 14.65 3.61
CA LEU A 135 26.14 15.71 3.38
C LEU A 135 26.22 16.15 1.90
N ILE A 136 25.15 15.93 1.17
CA ILE A 136 25.03 16.40 -0.22
C ILE A 136 24.71 17.90 -0.16
N ILE A 137 25.62 18.73 -0.67
CA ILE A 137 25.53 20.20 -0.66
C ILE A 137 25.11 20.77 -2.01
N LYS A 138 25.34 20.06 -3.12
CA LYS A 138 24.85 20.41 -4.47
C LYS A 138 24.41 19.17 -5.24
N LEU A 139 23.43 19.37 -6.12
CA LEU A 139 22.97 18.43 -7.15
C LEU A 139 23.15 19.12 -8.51
N ASP A 140 24.06 18.62 -9.33
CA ASP A 140 24.63 19.34 -10.47
C ASP A 140 25.09 20.72 -10.00
N ASP A 141 24.67 21.81 -10.64
CA ASP A 141 24.99 23.18 -10.27
C ASP A 141 24.03 23.77 -9.22
N THR A 142 23.01 23.02 -8.78
CA THR A 142 21.98 23.55 -7.88
C THR A 142 22.34 23.28 -6.42
N PRO A 143 22.49 24.31 -5.56
CA PRO A 143 22.65 24.13 -4.11
C PRO A 143 21.44 23.44 -3.49
N VAL A 144 21.68 22.52 -2.56
CA VAL A 144 20.64 21.80 -1.84
C VAL A 144 20.04 22.64 -0.72
N LYS A 145 20.78 23.58 -0.16
CA LYS A 145 20.32 24.44 0.94
C LYS A 145 19.05 25.22 0.54
N GLY A 146 17.99 25.05 1.32
CA GLY A 146 16.68 25.65 1.04
C GLY A 146 15.72 24.78 0.23
N MET A 147 16.16 23.60 -0.24
CA MET A 147 15.27 22.62 -0.85
C MET A 147 14.55 21.79 0.22
N THR A 148 13.35 21.31 -0.10
CA THR A 148 12.73 20.22 0.67
C THR A 148 13.41 18.90 0.34
N LEU A 149 13.31 17.92 1.24
CA LEU A 149 13.82 16.56 0.95
C LEU A 149 13.22 16.00 -0.33
N ASN A 150 11.93 16.20 -0.55
CA ASN A 150 11.22 15.79 -1.75
C ASN A 150 11.81 16.38 -3.02
N ASP A 151 12.09 17.68 -3.04
CA ASP A 151 12.67 18.36 -4.22
C ASP A 151 14.06 17.81 -4.53
N ALA A 152 14.87 17.59 -3.50
CA ALA A 152 16.19 16.99 -3.67
C ALA A 152 16.10 15.54 -4.20
N VAL A 153 15.18 14.73 -3.64
CA VAL A 153 14.93 13.36 -4.12
C VAL A 153 14.44 13.36 -5.58
N LYS A 154 13.54 14.29 -5.96
CA LYS A 154 13.11 14.44 -7.36
C LYS A 154 14.28 14.72 -8.31
N LYS A 155 15.20 15.58 -7.91
CA LYS A 155 16.40 15.86 -8.72
C LYS A 155 17.36 14.67 -8.79
N MET A 156 17.52 13.90 -7.70
CA MET A 156 18.35 12.70 -7.67
C MET A 156 17.74 11.54 -8.48
N ARG A 157 16.41 11.44 -8.55
CA ARG A 157 15.72 10.50 -9.43
C ARG A 157 15.82 10.94 -10.89
N GLY A 158 15.58 10.04 -11.82
CA GLY A 158 15.56 10.34 -13.26
C GLY A 158 15.62 9.07 -14.10
N LYS A 159 15.62 9.24 -15.42
CA LYS A 159 15.72 8.09 -16.35
C LYS A 159 17.03 7.34 -16.12
N PRO A 160 17.02 5.99 -16.09
CA PRO A 160 18.25 5.20 -16.09
C PRO A 160 19.19 5.63 -17.24
N ASN A 161 20.48 5.50 -17.02
CA ASN A 161 21.57 5.91 -17.94
C ASN A 161 21.70 7.44 -18.15
N THR A 162 21.06 8.27 -17.32
CA THR A 162 21.36 9.72 -17.26
C THR A 162 22.34 10.02 -16.13
N SER A 163 23.18 11.01 -16.31
CA SER A 163 24.17 11.42 -15.30
C SER A 163 23.65 12.47 -14.35
N ILE A 164 24.23 12.54 -13.16
CA ILE A 164 24.09 13.61 -12.17
C ILE A 164 25.42 13.76 -11.43
N ILE A 165 25.73 14.96 -11.00
CA ILE A 165 26.90 15.28 -10.19
C ILE A 165 26.45 15.58 -8.77
N LEU A 166 27.00 14.84 -7.80
CA LEU A 166 26.84 15.13 -6.37
C LEU A 166 28.06 15.87 -5.86
N THR A 167 27.89 17.03 -5.24
CA THR A 167 28.93 17.64 -4.43
C THR A 167 28.65 17.32 -2.98
N ILE A 168 29.58 16.65 -2.31
CA ILE A 168 29.41 16.07 -0.97
C ILE A 168 30.42 16.69 -0.01
N SER A 169 29.94 17.13 1.15
CA SER A 169 30.78 17.42 2.31
C SER A 169 30.88 16.16 3.17
N ARG A 170 32.09 15.68 3.41
CA ARG A 170 32.36 14.48 4.23
C ARG A 170 33.22 14.85 5.42
N LYS A 171 32.82 14.38 6.61
CA LYS A 171 33.58 14.59 7.83
C LYS A 171 35.01 13.98 7.70
N GLY A 172 36.01 14.79 7.94
CA GLY A 172 37.42 14.40 7.81
C GLY A 172 38.09 14.73 6.46
N GLU A 173 37.31 15.20 5.47
CA GLU A 173 37.87 15.71 4.19
C GLU A 173 38.00 17.24 4.24
N SER A 174 39.11 17.76 3.73
CA SER A 174 39.39 19.21 3.74
C SER A 174 38.65 19.99 2.62
N ALA A 175 38.18 19.29 1.59
CA ALA A 175 37.47 19.88 0.46
C ALA A 175 36.24 19.02 0.09
N PRO A 176 35.20 19.63 -0.49
CA PRO A 176 34.04 18.89 -0.99
C PRO A 176 34.43 17.86 -2.06
N LEU A 177 33.87 16.68 -1.99
CA LEU A 177 34.03 15.62 -2.97
C LEU A 177 33.02 15.81 -4.10
N VAL A 178 33.48 15.78 -5.35
CA VAL A 178 32.63 15.85 -6.53
C VAL A 178 32.54 14.46 -7.14
N ILE A 179 31.35 13.86 -7.12
CA ILE A 179 31.11 12.49 -7.56
C ILE A 179 30.09 12.52 -8.70
N GLN A 180 30.51 12.12 -9.89
CA GLN A 180 29.61 11.91 -11.01
C GLN A 180 29.00 10.52 -10.95
N LEU A 181 27.66 10.43 -10.99
CA LEU A 181 26.90 9.19 -10.93
C LEU A 181 26.03 9.03 -12.16
N THR A 182 25.92 7.80 -12.64
CA THR A 182 24.92 7.45 -13.66
C THR A 182 23.73 6.79 -12.99
N ARG A 183 22.52 7.34 -13.18
CA ARG A 183 21.30 6.76 -12.64
C ARG A 183 21.08 5.36 -13.18
N ALA A 184 20.69 4.44 -12.33
CA ALA A 184 20.35 3.06 -12.68
C ALA A 184 18.94 2.71 -12.20
N VAL A 185 18.43 1.56 -12.61
CA VAL A 185 17.20 0.99 -12.02
C VAL A 185 17.54 0.51 -10.61
N ILE A 186 16.97 1.18 -9.61
CA ILE A 186 17.11 0.82 -8.20
C ILE A 186 15.91 -0.05 -7.82
N LYS A 187 16.18 -1.26 -7.33
CA LYS A 187 15.16 -2.18 -6.83
C LYS A 187 14.98 -1.99 -5.33
N VAL A 188 13.75 -1.69 -4.91
CA VAL A 188 13.40 -1.61 -3.50
C VAL A 188 13.13 -3.02 -2.98
N GLN A 189 13.91 -3.46 -1.99
CA GLN A 189 13.70 -4.76 -1.36
C GLN A 189 12.49 -4.71 -0.45
N SER A 190 11.40 -5.36 -0.86
CA SER A 190 10.18 -5.49 -0.07
C SER A 190 10.18 -6.68 0.89
N VAL A 191 11.17 -7.57 0.77
CA VAL A 191 11.29 -8.78 1.60
C VAL A 191 12.67 -8.84 2.22
N LYS A 192 12.71 -9.15 3.52
CA LYS A 192 13.93 -9.48 4.28
C LYS A 192 13.71 -10.78 5.02
N SER A 193 14.77 -11.54 5.26
CA SER A 193 14.67 -12.77 6.05
C SER A 193 15.96 -13.07 6.78
N LYS A 194 15.84 -13.78 7.89
CA LYS A 194 16.97 -14.35 8.61
C LYS A 194 16.53 -15.52 9.50
N VAL A 195 17.47 -16.37 9.85
CA VAL A 195 17.32 -17.32 10.94
C VAL A 195 17.57 -16.55 12.25
N ILE A 196 16.57 -16.47 13.12
CA ILE A 196 16.68 -15.78 14.42
C ILE A 196 17.44 -16.64 15.40
N GLU A 197 17.11 -17.93 15.43
CA GLU A 197 17.78 -18.97 16.22
C GLU A 197 17.60 -20.34 15.51
N PRO A 198 18.37 -21.37 15.87
CA PRO A 198 18.31 -22.67 15.18
C PRO A 198 16.90 -23.24 15.07
N GLY A 199 16.40 -23.34 13.87
CA GLY A 199 15.07 -23.86 13.54
C GLY A 199 13.95 -22.81 13.51
N TYR A 200 14.19 -21.55 13.86
CA TYR A 200 13.18 -20.49 13.84
C TYR A 200 13.55 -19.38 12.87
N ALA A 201 12.74 -19.23 11.85
CA ALA A 201 12.96 -18.31 10.76
C ALA A 201 11.99 -17.11 10.83
N TRP A 202 12.49 -15.96 10.37
CA TRP A 202 11.73 -14.72 10.26
C TRP A 202 11.79 -14.24 8.82
N VAL A 203 10.63 -13.91 8.27
CA VAL A 203 10.44 -13.32 6.95
C VAL A 203 9.59 -12.08 7.11
N ARG A 204 10.12 -10.93 6.72
CA ARG A 204 9.42 -9.65 6.75
C ARG A 204 9.01 -9.26 5.35
N VAL A 205 7.74 -8.88 5.18
CA VAL A 205 7.22 -8.19 4.01
C VAL A 205 6.90 -6.77 4.45
N SER A 206 7.53 -5.78 3.83
CA SER A 206 7.38 -4.36 4.16
C SER A 206 6.47 -3.60 3.19
N GLN A 207 6.15 -4.21 2.04
CA GLN A 207 5.24 -3.67 1.03
C GLN A 207 4.90 -4.76 0.00
N PHE A 208 3.70 -4.69 -0.60
CA PHE A 208 3.28 -5.61 -1.66
C PHE A 208 3.51 -4.98 -3.04
N GLN A 209 4.65 -5.29 -3.66
CA GLN A 209 5.07 -4.86 -4.98
C GLN A 209 4.96 -6.01 -5.98
N GLU A 210 5.12 -5.72 -7.30
CA GLU A 210 5.15 -6.76 -8.34
C GLU A 210 6.21 -7.85 -8.09
N SER A 211 7.36 -7.46 -7.52
CA SER A 211 8.47 -8.37 -7.24
C SER A 211 8.37 -9.09 -5.88
N THR A 212 7.42 -8.74 -5.02
CA THR A 212 7.32 -9.27 -3.65
C THR A 212 7.12 -10.78 -3.60
N PRO A 213 6.22 -11.41 -4.41
CA PRO A 213 6.06 -12.86 -4.39
C PRO A 213 7.34 -13.62 -4.75
N GLU A 214 8.02 -13.22 -5.84
CA GLU A 214 9.27 -13.84 -6.27
C GLU A 214 10.38 -13.67 -5.20
N SER A 215 10.48 -12.46 -4.63
CA SER A 215 11.45 -12.17 -3.58
C SER A 215 11.19 -13.03 -2.34
N MET A 216 9.92 -13.15 -1.91
CA MET A 216 9.54 -14.00 -0.77
C MET A 216 9.90 -15.47 -0.99
N VAL A 217 9.60 -16.00 -2.17
CA VAL A 217 9.96 -17.38 -2.55
C VAL A 217 11.46 -17.61 -2.42
N LYS A 218 12.28 -16.70 -2.97
CA LYS A 218 13.74 -16.79 -2.89
C LYS A 218 14.24 -16.76 -1.44
N HIS A 219 13.67 -15.88 -0.61
CA HIS A 219 14.04 -15.76 0.79
C HIS A 219 13.66 -17.02 1.60
N ILE A 220 12.44 -17.54 1.41
CA ILE A 220 11.98 -18.75 2.08
C ILE A 220 12.81 -19.96 1.66
N ASP A 221 13.04 -20.17 0.35
CA ASP A 221 13.88 -21.24 -0.16
C ASP A 221 15.29 -21.19 0.44
N GLY A 222 15.88 -19.98 0.51
CA GLY A 222 17.17 -19.76 1.16
C GLY A 222 17.20 -20.15 2.64
N LEU A 223 16.12 -19.88 3.40
CA LEU A 223 16.01 -20.26 4.80
C LEU A 223 15.93 -21.80 4.97
N PHE A 224 15.12 -22.47 4.15
CA PHE A 224 14.96 -23.93 4.23
C PHE A 224 16.22 -24.69 3.77
N LYS A 225 17.06 -24.09 2.93
CA LYS A 225 18.38 -24.63 2.55
C LYS A 225 19.44 -24.52 3.65
N GLN A 226 19.27 -23.59 4.60
CA GLN A 226 20.20 -23.43 5.72
C GLN A 226 19.99 -24.47 6.82
N GLY A 227 18.86 -25.18 6.84
CA GLY A 227 18.55 -26.22 7.81
C GLY A 227 17.05 -26.41 8.03
N PRO A 228 16.68 -27.34 8.92
CA PRO A 228 15.27 -27.60 9.22
C PRO A 228 14.60 -26.41 9.90
N VAL A 229 13.48 -25.92 9.32
CA VAL A 229 12.66 -24.86 9.91
C VAL A 229 11.56 -25.50 10.76
N LYS A 230 11.57 -25.25 12.06
CA LYS A 230 10.60 -25.73 13.07
C LYS A 230 9.47 -24.73 13.30
N GLY A 231 9.72 -23.45 13.04
CA GLY A 231 8.75 -22.37 13.17
C GLY A 231 9.09 -21.18 12.27
N LEU A 232 8.06 -20.53 11.73
CA LEU A 232 8.17 -19.40 10.81
C LEU A 232 7.39 -18.19 11.35
N VAL A 233 8.03 -17.05 11.41
CA VAL A 233 7.38 -15.77 11.70
C VAL A 233 7.28 -14.96 10.41
N LEU A 234 6.06 -14.66 9.97
CA LEU A 234 5.79 -13.70 8.90
C LEU A 234 5.50 -12.33 9.53
N ASP A 235 6.38 -11.36 9.29
CA ASP A 235 6.29 -10.02 9.86
C ASP A 235 5.70 -9.03 8.85
N LEU A 236 4.50 -8.55 9.15
CA LEU A 236 3.75 -7.56 8.37
C LEU A 236 3.61 -6.22 9.12
N ARG A 237 4.34 -6.01 10.22
CA ARG A 237 4.31 -4.75 10.97
C ARG A 237 4.79 -3.58 10.11
N ASN A 238 4.13 -2.43 10.22
CA ASN A 238 4.41 -1.22 9.43
C ASN A 238 4.44 -1.48 7.90
N ASP A 239 3.62 -2.42 7.43
CA ASP A 239 3.42 -2.69 6.01
C ASP A 239 2.09 -2.06 5.55
N PRO A 240 2.12 -0.93 4.80
CA PRO A 240 0.91 -0.23 4.37
C PRO A 240 0.09 -1.00 3.33
N GLY A 241 0.55 -2.17 2.91
CA GLY A 241 -0.07 -2.98 1.88
C GLY A 241 0.58 -2.79 0.50
N GLY A 242 -0.26 -2.75 -0.52
CA GLY A 242 0.15 -2.63 -1.92
C GLY A 242 -0.76 -3.43 -2.85
N LEU A 243 -0.17 -4.19 -3.76
CA LEU A 243 -0.90 -4.90 -4.81
C LEU A 243 -1.73 -6.07 -4.28
N LEU A 244 -3.01 -6.11 -4.64
CA LEU A 244 -3.94 -7.18 -4.25
C LEU A 244 -3.44 -8.57 -4.66
N HIS A 245 -3.01 -8.72 -5.93
CA HIS A 245 -2.50 -10.02 -6.39
C HIS A 245 -1.21 -10.44 -5.66
N GLY A 246 -0.41 -9.49 -5.18
CA GLY A 246 0.72 -9.76 -4.29
C GLY A 246 0.27 -10.36 -2.96
N ALA A 247 -0.80 -9.82 -2.35
CA ALA A 247 -1.39 -10.40 -1.13
C ALA A 247 -1.96 -11.81 -1.36
N VAL A 248 -2.62 -12.03 -2.51
CA VAL A 248 -3.12 -13.35 -2.91
C VAL A 248 -1.97 -14.34 -3.05
N ALA A 249 -0.87 -13.96 -3.73
CA ALA A 249 0.32 -14.81 -3.89
C ALA A 249 0.97 -15.15 -2.54
N VAL A 250 1.19 -14.14 -1.68
CA VAL A 250 1.79 -14.35 -0.35
C VAL A 250 0.92 -15.28 0.51
N SER A 251 -0.40 -15.10 0.52
CA SER A 251 -1.32 -15.99 1.24
C SER A 251 -1.29 -17.42 0.66
N SER A 252 -1.25 -17.53 -0.66
CA SER A 252 -1.22 -18.81 -1.38
C SER A 252 0.03 -19.65 -1.12
N ALA A 253 1.14 -18.99 -0.77
CA ALA A 253 2.37 -19.68 -0.37
C ALA A 253 2.15 -20.59 0.84
N PHE A 254 1.26 -20.21 1.76
CA PHE A 254 1.04 -20.87 3.04
C PHE A 254 -0.26 -21.68 3.12
N LEU A 255 -1.19 -21.49 2.19
CA LEU A 255 -2.50 -22.15 2.18
C LEU A 255 -2.59 -23.25 1.11
N PRO A 256 -3.47 -24.24 1.28
CA PRO A 256 -3.75 -25.24 0.23
C PRO A 256 -4.26 -24.58 -1.05
N ALA A 257 -4.03 -25.22 -2.20
CA ALA A 257 -4.60 -24.76 -3.47
C ALA A 257 -6.13 -24.67 -3.40
N LYS A 258 -6.70 -23.74 -4.17
CA LYS A 258 -8.15 -23.48 -4.25
C LYS A 258 -8.79 -22.96 -2.96
N THR A 259 -8.00 -22.59 -1.96
CA THR A 259 -8.50 -21.96 -0.72
C THR A 259 -8.88 -20.50 -1.01
N LEU A 260 -10.04 -20.04 -0.53
CA LEU A 260 -10.46 -18.64 -0.65
C LEU A 260 -9.51 -17.75 0.17
N ILE A 261 -8.99 -16.70 -0.44
CA ILE A 261 -8.09 -15.74 0.22
C ILE A 261 -8.84 -14.47 0.61
N VAL A 262 -9.57 -13.89 -0.32
CA VAL A 262 -10.30 -12.64 -0.13
C VAL A 262 -11.44 -12.54 -1.13
N SER A 263 -12.52 -11.87 -0.76
CA SER A 263 -13.55 -11.47 -1.70
C SER A 263 -13.68 -9.95 -1.73
N THR A 264 -14.12 -9.42 -2.88
CA THR A 264 -14.43 -8.01 -3.05
C THR A 264 -15.91 -7.86 -3.38
N ASP A 265 -16.53 -6.78 -2.90
CA ASP A 265 -17.89 -6.40 -3.23
C ASP A 265 -17.95 -4.90 -3.54
N GLY A 266 -18.51 -4.56 -4.69
CA GLY A 266 -18.65 -3.21 -5.17
C GLY A 266 -19.92 -3.03 -6.00
N ARG A 267 -20.18 -1.79 -6.41
CA ARG A 267 -21.38 -1.45 -7.17
C ARG A 267 -21.37 -2.04 -8.59
N ALA A 268 -20.21 -2.01 -9.25
CA ALA A 268 -20.04 -2.59 -10.58
C ALA A 268 -19.92 -4.12 -10.47
N GLU A 269 -20.42 -4.83 -11.48
CA GLU A 269 -20.42 -6.30 -11.49
C GLU A 269 -19.00 -6.86 -11.49
N ASP A 270 -18.09 -6.27 -12.23
CA ASP A 270 -16.66 -6.63 -12.30
C ASP A 270 -15.89 -6.32 -11.02
N ALA A 271 -16.45 -5.54 -10.10
CA ALA A 271 -15.88 -5.27 -8.78
C ALA A 271 -16.23 -6.35 -7.74
N ARG A 272 -17.12 -7.31 -8.08
CA ARG A 272 -17.51 -8.44 -7.23
C ARG A 272 -16.73 -9.69 -7.61
N LYS A 273 -15.66 -9.98 -6.86
CA LYS A 273 -14.76 -11.10 -7.16
C LYS A 273 -14.40 -11.89 -5.93
N LYS A 274 -14.06 -13.16 -6.13
CA LYS A 274 -13.44 -14.03 -5.14
C LYS A 274 -12.07 -14.42 -5.67
N PHE A 275 -11.07 -14.32 -4.80
CA PHE A 275 -9.69 -14.65 -5.13
C PHE A 275 -9.27 -15.87 -4.31
N PHE A 276 -8.76 -16.88 -4.99
CA PHE A 276 -8.38 -18.15 -4.41
C PHE A 276 -6.87 -18.36 -4.48
N ALA A 277 -6.37 -19.33 -3.75
CA ALA A 277 -4.98 -19.78 -3.85
C ALA A 277 -4.75 -20.56 -5.16
N ASN A 278 -4.91 -19.88 -6.28
CA ASN A 278 -4.71 -20.40 -7.63
C ASN A 278 -3.80 -19.46 -8.42
N PRO A 279 -2.96 -19.99 -9.32
CA PRO A 279 -2.09 -19.16 -10.16
C PRO A 279 -2.84 -18.10 -10.97
N GLU A 280 -4.06 -18.39 -11.44
CA GLU A 280 -4.88 -17.43 -12.20
C GLU A 280 -5.24 -16.16 -11.43
N ASP A 281 -5.29 -16.24 -10.09
CA ASP A 281 -5.66 -15.11 -9.22
C ASP A 281 -4.47 -14.24 -8.82
N TYR A 282 -3.24 -14.75 -8.89
CA TYR A 282 -2.04 -14.00 -8.51
C TYR A 282 -0.96 -13.85 -9.59
N ALA A 283 -0.90 -14.75 -10.58
CA ALA A 283 0.04 -14.60 -11.69
C ALA A 283 -0.48 -13.54 -12.67
N ARG A 284 0.33 -12.54 -12.99
CA ARG A 284 -0.01 -11.46 -13.93
C ARG A 284 1.08 -11.24 -14.97
N GLY A 285 0.65 -10.80 -16.16
CA GLY A 285 1.55 -10.46 -17.26
C GLY A 285 2.00 -11.64 -18.09
N SER A 286 3.08 -11.46 -18.87
CA SER A 286 3.65 -12.49 -19.76
C SER A 286 4.33 -13.66 -19.01
N ARG A 287 4.42 -13.60 -17.69
CA ARG A 287 4.96 -14.66 -16.83
C ARG A 287 3.80 -15.55 -16.36
N SER A 288 3.42 -16.50 -17.20
CA SER A 288 2.40 -17.50 -16.88
C SER A 288 2.90 -18.60 -15.92
N GLU A 289 4.15 -18.55 -15.48
CA GLU A 289 4.68 -19.53 -14.54
C GLU A 289 4.28 -19.19 -13.09
N ASP A 290 3.83 -20.22 -12.39
CA ASP A 290 3.54 -20.16 -10.97
C ASP A 290 4.82 -19.94 -10.16
N VAL A 291 5.02 -18.71 -9.69
CA VAL A 291 6.22 -18.32 -8.90
C VAL A 291 6.34 -19.12 -7.60
N LEU A 292 5.22 -19.65 -7.08
CA LEU A 292 5.20 -20.40 -5.84
C LEU A 292 5.58 -21.88 -6.01
N LYS A 293 5.70 -22.37 -7.25
CA LYS A 293 5.98 -23.78 -7.57
C LYS A 293 7.29 -24.29 -6.96
N SER A 294 8.27 -23.40 -6.78
CA SER A 294 9.58 -23.77 -6.22
C SER A 294 9.63 -23.80 -4.69
N LEU A 295 8.55 -23.39 -4.00
CA LEU A 295 8.52 -23.41 -2.54
C LEU A 295 8.57 -24.84 -1.99
N PRO A 296 9.36 -25.07 -0.91
CA PRO A 296 9.33 -26.34 -0.20
C PRO A 296 7.92 -26.67 0.31
N ALA A 297 7.48 -27.92 0.15
CA ALA A 297 6.14 -28.32 0.59
C ALA A 297 5.90 -28.09 2.10
N ALA A 298 6.97 -28.17 2.91
CA ALA A 298 6.94 -27.92 4.35
C ALA A 298 6.48 -26.49 4.72
N VAL A 299 6.58 -25.52 3.81
CA VAL A 299 6.11 -24.14 4.03
C VAL A 299 4.62 -24.09 4.37
N LYS A 300 3.83 -25.03 3.83
CA LYS A 300 2.37 -25.11 4.07
C LYS A 300 2.00 -25.71 5.42
N THR A 301 2.94 -26.38 6.10
CA THR A 301 2.66 -27.13 7.34
C THR A 301 3.50 -26.68 8.54
N VAL A 302 4.61 -25.98 8.34
CA VAL A 302 5.44 -25.47 9.43
C VAL A 302 4.62 -24.60 10.38
N PRO A 303 4.75 -24.75 11.72
CA PRO A 303 4.12 -23.86 12.69
C PRO A 303 4.43 -22.38 12.36
N MET A 304 3.41 -21.52 12.38
CA MET A 304 3.54 -20.17 11.85
C MET A 304 2.85 -19.12 12.73
N VAL A 305 3.51 -17.99 12.89
CA VAL A 305 2.97 -16.76 13.50
C VAL A 305 3.00 -15.64 12.46
N VAL A 306 1.97 -14.80 12.46
CA VAL A 306 1.94 -13.52 11.74
C VAL A 306 2.03 -12.38 12.73
N LEU A 307 3.05 -11.52 12.59
CA LEU A 307 3.17 -10.28 13.36
C LEU A 307 2.49 -9.12 12.64
N VAL A 308 1.65 -8.40 13.37
CA VAL A 308 0.93 -7.23 12.87
C VAL A 308 0.94 -6.08 13.86
N ASN A 309 0.74 -4.85 13.37
CA ASN A 309 0.53 -3.68 14.22
C ASN A 309 -0.38 -2.64 13.52
N GLY A 310 -0.57 -1.48 14.15
CA GLY A 310 -1.37 -0.39 13.60
C GLY A 310 -0.92 0.15 12.23
N GLY A 311 0.32 -0.12 11.82
CA GLY A 311 0.85 0.19 10.49
C GLY A 311 0.60 -0.90 9.44
N SER A 312 0.06 -2.06 9.83
CA SER A 312 -0.35 -3.14 8.91
C SER A 312 -1.68 -2.76 8.27
N ALA A 313 -1.72 -2.54 6.96
CA ALA A 313 -2.92 -2.06 6.27
C ALA A 313 -3.19 -2.78 4.94
N SER A 314 -4.46 -2.80 4.49
CA SER A 314 -4.85 -3.23 3.15
C SER A 314 -4.38 -4.66 2.79
N ALA A 315 -3.42 -4.83 1.87
CA ALA A 315 -2.88 -6.14 1.47
C ALA A 315 -2.32 -6.95 2.65
N SER A 316 -1.68 -6.29 3.63
CA SER A 316 -1.21 -6.95 4.87
C SER A 316 -2.37 -7.50 5.68
N GLU A 317 -3.50 -6.78 5.73
CA GLU A 317 -4.71 -7.21 6.43
C GLU A 317 -5.42 -8.36 5.71
N ILE A 318 -5.32 -8.41 4.36
CA ILE A 318 -5.79 -9.55 3.57
C ILE A 318 -5.01 -10.80 3.95
N VAL A 319 -3.67 -10.72 3.98
CA VAL A 319 -2.81 -11.86 4.34
C VAL A 319 -3.07 -12.31 5.78
N ALA A 320 -3.05 -11.37 6.73
CA ALA A 320 -3.28 -11.68 8.15
C ALA A 320 -4.68 -12.30 8.34
N GLY A 321 -5.72 -11.71 7.76
CA GLY A 321 -7.09 -12.19 7.85
C GLY A 321 -7.31 -13.56 7.20
N ALA A 322 -6.70 -13.80 6.04
CA ALA A 322 -6.77 -15.09 5.37
C ALA A 322 -6.12 -16.22 6.19
N LEU A 323 -4.90 -15.97 6.68
CA LEU A 323 -4.17 -16.95 7.49
C LEU A 323 -4.83 -17.20 8.84
N GLN A 324 -5.43 -16.18 9.45
CA GLN A 324 -6.20 -16.28 10.69
C GLN A 324 -7.50 -17.09 10.49
N ASP A 325 -8.32 -16.73 9.51
CA ASP A 325 -9.61 -17.38 9.26
C ASP A 325 -9.46 -18.87 8.93
N HIS A 326 -8.40 -19.23 8.19
CA HIS A 326 -8.07 -20.62 7.89
C HIS A 326 -7.29 -21.32 9.01
N LYS A 327 -7.05 -20.66 10.16
CA LYS A 327 -6.29 -21.22 11.29
C LYS A 327 -4.90 -21.73 10.85
N ARG A 328 -4.33 -21.10 9.82
CA ARG A 328 -3.00 -21.46 9.32
C ARG A 328 -1.90 -20.88 10.18
N ALA A 329 -2.13 -19.69 10.74
CA ALA A 329 -1.19 -19.02 11.62
C ALA A 329 -1.94 -18.33 12.76
N THR A 330 -1.24 -18.19 13.89
CA THR A 330 -1.68 -17.32 14.99
C THR A 330 -1.22 -15.89 14.71
N VAL A 331 -2.12 -14.94 14.76
CA VAL A 331 -1.82 -13.51 14.60
C VAL A 331 -1.45 -12.91 15.93
N ILE A 332 -0.26 -12.34 16.05
CA ILE A 332 0.27 -11.74 17.30
C ILE A 332 0.63 -10.27 17.03
N GLY A 333 0.41 -9.41 18.01
CA GLY A 333 0.76 -7.99 17.95
C GLY A 333 -0.36 -7.08 18.38
N THR A 334 -0.57 -5.97 17.68
CA THR A 334 -1.67 -5.03 17.96
C THR A 334 -2.65 -4.96 16.80
N GLN A 335 -3.82 -4.38 17.04
CA GLN A 335 -4.87 -4.27 16.02
C GLN A 335 -4.36 -3.51 14.80
N THR A 336 -4.68 -4.01 13.60
CA THR A 336 -4.27 -3.41 12.33
C THR A 336 -5.04 -2.14 11.99
N PHE A 337 -4.62 -1.43 10.96
CA PHE A 337 -5.13 -0.12 10.56
C PHE A 337 -6.63 -0.09 10.23
N GLY A 338 -7.13 -1.06 9.48
CA GLY A 338 -8.53 -1.17 9.11
C GLY A 338 -8.87 -0.65 7.71
N LYS A 339 -7.94 -0.68 6.77
CA LYS A 339 -8.20 -0.30 5.38
C LYS A 339 -8.78 -1.47 4.60
N GLY A 340 -10.11 -1.52 4.54
CA GLY A 340 -10.88 -2.56 3.83
C GLY A 340 -11.43 -2.13 2.48
N SER A 341 -10.85 -1.13 1.82
CA SER A 341 -11.31 -0.58 0.54
C SER A 341 -10.34 -0.87 -0.60
N VAL A 342 -10.90 -1.16 -1.79
CA VAL A 342 -10.15 -1.42 -3.04
C VAL A 342 -10.07 -0.12 -3.83
N GLN A 343 -8.87 0.33 -4.16
CA GLN A 343 -8.66 1.41 -5.10
C GLN A 343 -8.34 0.86 -6.49
N THR A 344 -9.15 1.28 -7.47
CA THR A 344 -8.88 1.03 -8.89
C THR A 344 -8.21 2.25 -9.50
N ILE A 345 -7.13 2.01 -10.23
CA ILE A 345 -6.45 3.06 -11.00
C ILE A 345 -7.06 3.09 -12.40
N MET A 346 -7.67 4.21 -12.74
CA MET A 346 -8.28 4.45 -14.04
C MET A 346 -7.45 5.47 -14.81
N PRO A 347 -6.60 5.04 -15.76
CA PRO A 347 -5.80 5.95 -16.56
C PRO A 347 -6.71 6.91 -17.35
N LEU A 348 -6.31 8.17 -17.38
CA LEU A 348 -6.88 9.23 -18.20
C LEU A 348 -5.91 9.64 -19.30
N GLY A 349 -6.31 10.55 -20.17
CA GLY A 349 -5.41 11.15 -21.14
C GLY A 349 -4.23 11.87 -20.47
N ASN A 350 -3.17 12.18 -21.25
CA ASN A 350 -2.02 12.97 -20.82
C ASN A 350 -1.22 12.40 -19.63
N ASN A 351 -1.13 11.07 -19.49
CA ASN A 351 -0.43 10.40 -18.39
C ASN A 351 -0.93 10.79 -17.00
N THR A 352 -2.22 11.05 -16.85
CA THR A 352 -2.89 11.25 -15.57
C THR A 352 -3.80 10.06 -15.26
N ALA A 353 -4.30 9.94 -14.03
CA ALA A 353 -5.22 8.88 -13.66
C ALA A 353 -6.17 9.32 -12.52
N ILE A 354 -7.22 8.54 -12.33
CA ILE A 354 -8.04 8.58 -11.12
C ILE A 354 -7.72 7.34 -10.30
N LYS A 355 -7.41 7.54 -9.04
CA LYS A 355 -7.42 6.50 -8.02
C LYS A 355 -8.76 6.56 -7.32
N LEU A 356 -9.62 5.58 -7.54
CA LEU A 356 -11.00 5.59 -7.07
C LEU A 356 -11.32 4.35 -6.25
N THR A 357 -11.99 4.51 -5.12
CA THR A 357 -12.51 3.40 -4.33
C THR A 357 -13.69 2.76 -5.04
N THR A 358 -13.56 1.49 -5.44
CA THR A 358 -14.54 0.78 -6.25
C THR A 358 -15.17 -0.43 -5.57
N ALA A 359 -14.56 -0.94 -4.50
CA ALA A 359 -15.07 -2.09 -3.77
C ALA A 359 -14.58 -2.11 -2.30
N ARG A 360 -15.11 -3.02 -1.50
CA ARG A 360 -14.65 -3.37 -0.16
C ARG A 360 -14.08 -4.79 -0.14
N TYR A 361 -13.13 -5.03 0.78
CA TYR A 361 -12.58 -6.35 1.05
C TYR A 361 -13.32 -7.09 2.15
N TYR A 362 -13.41 -8.39 2.00
CA TYR A 362 -13.92 -9.32 3.02
C TYR A 362 -12.97 -10.50 3.16
N THR A 363 -12.68 -10.90 4.40
CA THR A 363 -11.87 -12.08 4.69
C THR A 363 -12.59 -13.36 4.24
N PRO A 364 -11.93 -14.53 4.20
CA PRO A 364 -12.60 -15.80 3.88
C PRO A 364 -13.81 -16.09 4.77
N GLY A 365 -13.76 -15.71 6.04
CA GLY A 365 -14.87 -15.81 6.98
C GLY A 365 -15.98 -14.77 6.76
N GLY A 366 -15.88 -13.93 5.73
CA GLY A 366 -16.88 -12.91 5.40
C GLY A 366 -16.82 -11.65 6.28
N ARG A 367 -15.78 -11.46 7.10
CA ARG A 367 -15.61 -10.27 7.93
C ARG A 367 -15.17 -9.08 7.07
N SER A 368 -15.81 -7.92 7.27
CA SER A 368 -15.35 -6.67 6.65
C SER A 368 -14.16 -6.10 7.41
N ILE A 369 -13.09 -5.81 6.68
CA ILE A 369 -11.86 -5.19 7.21
C ILE A 369 -12.06 -3.68 7.44
N GLN A 370 -12.94 -3.02 6.66
CA GLN A 370 -13.11 -1.57 6.66
C GLN A 370 -13.41 -1.00 8.04
N ALA A 371 -12.64 -0.01 8.46
CA ALA A 371 -12.70 0.70 9.75
C ALA A 371 -12.54 -0.19 11.02
N ARG A 372 -12.30 -1.50 10.83
CA ARG A 372 -12.10 -2.47 11.93
C ARG A 372 -10.70 -3.04 11.97
N GLY A 373 -10.16 -3.40 10.81
CA GLY A 373 -8.90 -4.14 10.72
C GLY A 373 -9.02 -5.59 11.17
N ILE A 374 -7.85 -6.19 11.37
CA ILE A 374 -7.67 -7.53 11.92
C ILE A 374 -7.30 -7.40 13.40
N THR A 375 -8.08 -8.01 14.26
CA THR A 375 -7.76 -8.15 15.68
C THR A 375 -6.83 -9.35 15.84
N PRO A 376 -5.65 -9.21 16.46
CA PRO A 376 -4.75 -10.33 16.68
C PRO A 376 -5.37 -11.35 17.63
N ASP A 377 -4.97 -12.62 17.48
CA ASP A 377 -5.37 -13.71 18.39
C ASP A 377 -4.72 -13.55 19.77
N ILE A 378 -3.48 -13.02 19.78
CA ILE A 378 -2.74 -12.70 20.98
C ILE A 378 -2.25 -11.26 20.90
N VAL A 379 -2.78 -10.42 21.79
CA VAL A 379 -2.36 -9.02 21.87
C VAL A 379 -1.01 -8.94 22.57
N VAL A 380 -0.03 -8.36 21.89
CA VAL A 380 1.29 -8.04 22.45
C VAL A 380 1.63 -6.61 22.08
N GLU A 381 1.62 -5.71 23.06
CA GLU A 381 1.94 -4.30 22.85
C GLU A 381 3.46 -4.10 22.68
N ASP A 382 3.84 -3.09 21.91
CA ASP A 382 5.20 -2.58 21.84
C ASP A 382 5.18 -1.09 22.20
N PRO A 383 5.96 -0.68 23.20
CA PRO A 383 6.05 0.74 23.60
C PRO A 383 6.47 1.67 22.46
N SER A 384 7.22 1.18 21.47
CA SER A 384 7.63 1.95 20.29
C SER A 384 6.51 2.16 19.25
N ASP A 385 5.42 1.40 19.30
CA ASP A 385 4.25 1.51 18.41
C ASP A 385 3.35 2.73 18.74
N ALA A 386 3.71 3.56 19.71
CA ALA A 386 2.92 4.73 20.13
C ALA A 386 2.61 5.72 18.99
N GLN A 387 3.42 5.74 17.92
CA GLN A 387 3.20 6.58 16.74
C GLN A 387 2.17 6.00 15.73
N ALA A 388 1.85 4.73 15.79
CA ALA A 388 0.98 4.04 14.84
C ALA A 388 -0.49 3.96 15.30
N ARG A 389 -0.98 4.97 16.06
CA ARG A 389 -2.34 4.93 16.63
C ARG A 389 -3.44 5.50 15.75
N VAL A 390 -3.09 6.15 14.63
CA VAL A 390 -4.08 6.60 13.65
C VAL A 390 -4.60 5.37 12.91
N ARG A 391 -5.91 5.20 12.90
CA ARG A 391 -6.61 4.10 12.24
C ARG A 391 -7.50 4.63 11.13
N GLU A 392 -7.93 3.75 10.24
CA GLU A 392 -8.89 4.10 9.18
C GLU A 392 -10.14 4.80 9.75
N ALA A 393 -10.66 4.32 10.88
CA ALA A 393 -11.82 4.88 11.55
C ALA A 393 -11.61 6.32 12.07
N ASP A 394 -10.37 6.79 12.20
CA ASP A 394 -10.03 8.14 12.66
C ASP A 394 -9.92 9.13 11.50
N LEU A 395 -9.89 8.65 10.26
CA LEU A 395 -9.77 9.49 9.07
C LEU A 395 -11.09 10.20 8.77
N THR A 396 -11.00 11.47 8.41
CA THR A 396 -12.17 12.23 7.97
C THR A 396 -12.76 11.60 6.70
N ARG A 397 -14.07 11.39 6.66
CA ARG A 397 -14.80 10.80 5.52
C ARG A 397 -14.42 9.34 5.20
N HIS A 398 -13.87 8.59 6.17
CA HIS A 398 -13.66 7.17 5.96
C HIS A 398 -14.98 6.45 5.65
N LEU A 399 -14.93 5.38 4.88
CA LEU A 399 -16.10 4.56 4.61
C LEU A 399 -16.48 3.78 5.87
N GLU A 400 -17.74 3.88 6.28
CA GLU A 400 -18.25 3.08 7.41
C GLU A 400 -18.20 1.59 7.10
N ASN A 401 -18.10 0.77 8.13
CA ASN A 401 -18.21 -0.68 7.99
C ASN A 401 -19.64 -1.04 7.58
N ALA A 402 -19.79 -1.80 6.48
CA ALA A 402 -21.09 -2.22 5.97
C ALA A 402 -21.81 -3.23 6.88
N GLN A 403 -21.05 -3.94 7.72
CA GLN A 403 -21.58 -4.88 8.71
C GLN A 403 -21.80 -4.14 10.02
N LYS A 404 -23.05 -3.70 10.27
CA LYS A 404 -23.44 -3.14 11.57
C LYS A 404 -23.32 -4.25 12.61
N ASP A 405 -22.61 -3.98 13.70
CA ASP A 405 -22.55 -4.90 14.82
C ASP A 405 -23.93 -5.06 15.44
N ALA A 406 -24.46 -6.24 15.39
CA ALA A 406 -25.65 -6.60 16.16
C ALA A 406 -25.40 -6.59 17.68
N LYS A 407 -24.15 -6.42 18.14
CA LYS A 407 -23.75 -6.55 19.57
C LYS A 407 -22.54 -5.72 20.03
N SER A 408 -22.08 -4.70 19.36
CA SER A 408 -21.03 -3.84 19.96
C SER A 408 -21.65 -2.53 20.43
N GLY A 409 -22.05 -2.51 21.70
CA GLY A 409 -22.19 -1.29 22.49
C GLY A 409 -20.82 -0.65 22.76
N ALA A 410 -20.00 -0.47 21.73
CA ALA A 410 -18.80 0.31 21.83
C ALA A 410 -19.20 1.78 21.85
N THR A 411 -19.30 2.32 23.04
CA THR A 411 -19.26 3.76 23.30
C THR A 411 -18.12 4.38 22.46
N PRO A 412 -18.36 5.53 21.80
CA PRO A 412 -17.30 6.29 21.17
C PRO A 412 -16.21 6.54 22.22
N ARG A 413 -15.08 5.88 22.06
CA ARG A 413 -13.93 6.08 22.95
C ARG A 413 -13.53 7.53 22.78
N ALA A 414 -13.58 8.32 23.84
CA ALA A 414 -13.06 9.68 23.85
C ALA A 414 -11.65 9.66 23.20
N LYS A 415 -11.45 10.59 22.26
CA LYS A 415 -10.18 10.78 21.56
C LYS A 415 -9.04 10.73 22.58
N PRO A 416 -8.19 9.72 22.62
CA PRO A 416 -7.09 9.71 23.56
C PRO A 416 -6.22 10.91 23.22
N ALA A 417 -5.92 11.75 24.20
CA ALA A 417 -4.85 12.73 24.08
C ALA A 417 -3.60 11.95 23.68
N ALA A 418 -2.98 12.32 22.55
CA ALA A 418 -1.77 11.68 22.09
C ALA A 418 -0.73 11.76 23.22
N PRO A 419 -0.24 10.64 23.76
CA PRO A 419 0.89 10.69 24.66
C PRO A 419 2.08 11.17 23.83
N THR A 420 2.69 12.23 24.27
CA THR A 420 3.98 12.72 23.74
C THR A 420 4.98 11.58 23.93
N PRO A 421 5.65 11.06 22.88
CA PRO A 421 6.66 10.04 23.06
C PRO A 421 7.76 10.60 23.95
N PRO A 422 8.38 9.78 24.83
CA PRO A 422 9.62 10.17 25.45
C PRO A 422 10.64 10.47 24.35
N ALA A 423 11.26 11.65 24.39
CA ALA A 423 12.10 12.21 23.34
C ALA A 423 13.36 11.37 23.00
N ASP A 424 13.67 10.30 23.73
CA ASP A 424 14.95 9.58 23.66
C ASP A 424 14.86 8.07 23.32
N GLN A 425 13.68 7.51 22.98
CA GLN A 425 13.63 6.10 22.60
C GLN A 425 13.90 5.93 21.11
N LYS A 426 15.08 5.38 20.79
CA LYS A 426 15.37 4.92 19.41
C LYS A 426 14.36 3.84 19.02
N PRO A 427 13.79 3.91 17.79
CA PRO A 427 12.92 2.84 17.30
C PRO A 427 13.63 1.49 17.35
N THR A 428 12.97 0.47 17.88
CA THR A 428 13.52 -0.89 17.90
C THR A 428 13.68 -1.40 16.47
N GLU A 429 14.86 -1.88 16.12
CA GLU A 429 15.10 -2.49 14.82
C GLU A 429 14.33 -3.82 14.72
N MET A 430 13.39 -3.90 13.80
CA MET A 430 12.59 -5.11 13.57
C MET A 430 13.47 -6.29 13.17
N GLY A 431 13.21 -7.44 13.78
CA GLY A 431 14.03 -8.62 13.58
C GLY A 431 15.35 -8.60 14.36
N SER A 432 15.62 -7.62 15.22
CA SER A 432 16.77 -7.62 16.14
C SER A 432 16.51 -8.51 17.36
N LYS A 433 17.55 -8.68 18.18
CA LYS A 433 17.41 -9.39 19.47
C LYS A 433 16.58 -8.63 20.48
N ASP A 434 16.44 -7.32 20.30
CA ASP A 434 15.68 -6.43 21.17
C ASP A 434 14.22 -6.26 20.72
N ASP A 435 13.82 -6.94 19.63
CA ASP A 435 12.45 -6.94 19.10
C ASP A 435 11.54 -7.79 19.99
N PHE A 436 10.88 -7.13 20.94
CA PHE A 436 10.06 -7.80 21.94
C PHE A 436 8.94 -8.64 21.32
N GLN A 437 8.18 -8.09 20.37
CA GLN A 437 7.07 -8.83 19.72
C GLN A 437 7.58 -10.05 18.96
N LEU A 438 8.73 -9.95 18.29
CA LEU A 438 9.37 -11.09 17.64
C LEU A 438 9.79 -12.16 18.64
N GLN A 439 10.36 -11.77 19.79
CA GLN A 439 10.71 -12.71 20.86
C GLN A 439 9.47 -13.45 21.37
N GLN A 440 8.33 -12.74 21.54
CA GLN A 440 7.09 -13.38 21.96
C GLN A 440 6.53 -14.33 20.90
N ALA A 441 6.66 -13.99 19.61
CA ALA A 441 6.30 -14.89 18.51
C ALA A 441 7.14 -16.18 18.52
N ILE A 442 8.43 -16.08 18.76
CA ILE A 442 9.34 -17.24 18.89
C ILE A 442 8.99 -18.07 20.14
N ALA A 443 8.74 -17.43 21.28
CA ALA A 443 8.31 -18.11 22.51
C ALA A 443 7.02 -18.91 22.26
N PHE A 444 6.03 -18.31 21.61
CA PHE A 444 4.79 -19.00 21.22
C PHE A 444 5.04 -20.23 20.35
N LEU A 445 5.90 -20.11 19.33
CA LEU A 445 6.27 -21.23 18.44
C LEU A 445 6.98 -22.36 19.16
N LYS A 446 7.64 -22.08 20.30
CA LYS A 446 8.26 -23.07 21.18
C LYS A 446 7.30 -23.69 22.19
N GLY A 447 6.05 -23.19 22.25
CA GLY A 447 5.08 -23.62 23.27
C GLY A 447 5.31 -22.95 24.64
N GLU A 448 6.10 -21.89 24.69
CA GLU A 448 6.34 -21.08 25.89
C GLU A 448 5.22 -20.03 26.07
N PRO A 449 4.96 -19.58 27.32
CA PRO A 449 3.96 -18.56 27.57
C PRO A 449 4.37 -17.20 26.99
N VAL A 450 3.43 -16.55 26.28
CA VAL A 450 3.61 -15.18 25.74
C VAL A 450 3.50 -14.18 26.88
N LYS A 451 4.46 -13.27 26.97
CA LYS A 451 4.53 -12.22 27.98
C LYS A 451 4.10 -10.87 27.41
N GLN A 452 3.55 -10.01 28.26
CA GLN A 452 3.34 -8.60 27.95
C GLN A 452 4.61 -7.79 28.27
N PRO A 453 4.84 -6.66 27.56
CA PRO A 453 5.96 -5.79 27.91
C PRO A 453 5.81 -5.30 29.37
N PRO A 454 6.92 -5.08 30.08
CA PRO A 454 6.85 -4.52 31.42
C PRO A 454 6.14 -3.16 31.36
N THR A 455 5.12 -2.98 32.18
CA THR A 455 4.38 -1.72 32.29
C THR A 455 5.38 -0.65 32.72
N VAL A 456 5.68 0.32 31.89
CA VAL A 456 6.43 1.52 32.30
C VAL A 456 5.54 2.25 33.29
N ALA A 457 5.87 2.18 34.57
CA ALA A 457 5.13 2.88 35.61
C ALA A 457 5.10 4.37 35.24
N ALA A 458 3.88 4.92 35.09
CA ALA A 458 3.70 6.34 34.83
C ALA A 458 4.48 7.11 35.93
N THR A 459 5.51 7.82 35.55
CA THR A 459 6.23 8.72 36.47
C THR A 459 5.19 9.71 36.99
N LYS A 460 4.99 9.61 38.34
CA LYS A 460 4.09 10.51 39.06
C LYS A 460 4.50 11.96 38.72
N PRO A 461 3.57 12.82 38.29
CA PRO A 461 3.94 14.20 38.04
C PRO A 461 4.57 14.80 39.32
N ALA A 462 5.70 15.49 39.13
CA ALA A 462 6.35 16.20 40.20
C ALA A 462 5.36 17.18 40.83
N PRO A 463 5.32 17.31 42.19
CA PRO A 463 4.44 18.26 42.84
C PRO A 463 4.79 19.68 42.35
N ALA A 464 3.72 20.44 42.03
CA ALA A 464 3.88 21.84 41.65
C ALA A 464 4.62 22.61 42.74
N PRO A 465 5.51 23.56 42.38
CA PRO A 465 6.17 24.38 43.38
C PRO A 465 5.11 25.18 44.15
N ALA A 466 5.17 25.08 45.48
CA ALA A 466 4.32 25.90 46.34
C ALA A 466 4.74 27.38 46.19
N ASN A 467 3.75 28.24 45.88
CA ASN A 467 3.87 29.68 45.94
C ASN A 467 3.95 30.18 47.40
#